data_21823c995ab31b94602fd15ace865b76
#
_entry.id   21823c995ab31b94602fd15ace865b76
#
_cell.length_a   1.000
_cell.length_b   1.000
_cell.length_c   1.000
_cell.angle_alpha   90.00
_cell.angle_beta   90.00
_cell.angle_gamma   90.00
#
_symmetry.space_group_name_H-M   'P 1'
#
loop_
_entity.id
_entity.type
_entity.pdbx_description
1 polymer ?
#
loop_
_entity_poly.entity_id
_entity_poly.type
_entity_poly.pdbx_seq_one_letter_code
_entity_poly.pdbx_strand_id
1 'polypeptide(L)'
;MLLKITEVCTMGCTHCGEECLSSGRDMSIETFLDTLEFIRKTKPRVIVVTGGEPIYHPNFFFIIEELQKIGTNINIIVTSNGLFLNDKELTKKVLELNIPIQITNDKRYYPKSIPYIEHKNLEYVYEIQQIYPMGRAISNKIQIFNVKAPKCFNIRSIARTKKEFSFSEVIKLLESYGKFCTPSITIDGIIKAGEFKGCNSIGSIYNSDDILLKNLRSLNCNNCGMEDILSSDMLRVMRD
;
A
#
# COMPACT_ATOMS: atom_id res chain seq x y z
N MET A 1 1.47 2.03 -6.36
CA MET A 1 2.55 1.68 -5.39
C MET A 1 2.13 2.13 -3.99
N LEU A 2 2.36 1.33 -2.96
CA LEU A 2 2.10 1.76 -1.57
C LEU A 2 3.37 2.35 -0.96
N LEU A 3 3.21 3.43 -0.23
CA LEU A 3 4.27 4.08 0.53
C LEU A 3 3.90 4.05 2.02
N LYS A 4 4.58 3.20 2.78
CA LYS A 4 4.39 3.08 4.23
C LYS A 4 5.30 4.06 4.93
N ILE A 5 4.73 5.13 5.47
CA ILE A 5 5.51 6.18 6.13
C ILE A 5 5.64 5.99 7.64
N THR A 6 4.82 5.12 8.24
CA THR A 6 4.83 4.88 9.68
C THR A 6 4.35 3.47 10.03
N GLU A 7 4.84 2.93 11.13
CA GLU A 7 4.30 1.74 11.82
C GLU A 7 3.49 2.13 13.08
N VAL A 8 3.40 3.43 13.39
CA VAL A 8 2.64 3.93 14.54
C VAL A 8 1.15 3.88 14.24
N CYS A 9 0.38 3.24 15.11
CA CYS A 9 -1.08 3.21 15.01
C CYS A 9 -1.73 2.95 16.38
N THR A 10 -2.72 3.76 16.72
CA THR A 10 -3.45 3.64 17.99
C THR A 10 -4.84 3.06 17.83
N MET A 11 -5.28 2.68 16.62
CA MET A 11 -6.61 2.11 16.38
C MET A 11 -6.77 0.74 17.05
N GLY A 12 -5.78 -0.15 16.91
CA GLY A 12 -5.84 -1.49 17.51
C GLY A 12 -6.74 -2.48 16.76
N CYS A 13 -6.90 -2.36 15.45
CA CYS A 13 -7.77 -3.23 14.66
C CYS A 13 -7.46 -4.71 14.86
N THR A 14 -8.49 -5.52 15.06
CA THR A 14 -8.34 -6.97 15.35
C THR A 14 -7.84 -7.78 14.16
N HIS A 15 -8.03 -7.29 12.93
CA HIS A 15 -7.62 -7.93 11.67
C HIS A 15 -6.32 -7.39 11.08
N CYS A 16 -5.61 -6.48 11.76
CA CYS A 16 -4.47 -5.76 11.20
C CYS A 16 -3.35 -6.71 10.73
N GLY A 17 -3.11 -6.76 9.43
CA GLY A 17 -2.03 -7.56 8.84
C GLY A 17 -0.63 -7.00 9.08
N GLU A 18 -0.52 -5.70 9.38
CA GLU A 18 0.74 -5.01 9.65
C GLU A 18 1.17 -5.06 11.13
N GLU A 19 0.23 -5.40 12.03
CA GLU A 19 0.47 -5.45 13.49
C GLU A 19 0.97 -4.13 14.08
N CYS A 20 0.60 -3.02 13.46
CA CYS A 20 1.02 -1.69 13.89
C CYS A 20 0.58 -1.37 15.33
N LEU A 21 1.47 -0.72 16.09
CA LEU A 21 1.30 -0.39 17.50
C LEU A 21 1.53 1.11 17.74
N SER A 22 1.13 1.60 18.91
CA SER A 22 1.44 2.98 19.32
C SER A 22 2.93 3.26 19.51
N SER A 23 3.73 2.21 19.70
CA SER A 23 5.21 2.27 19.80
C SER A 23 5.93 1.93 18.50
N GLY A 24 5.24 2.02 17.36
CA GLY A 24 5.84 1.82 16.05
C GLY A 24 6.91 2.88 15.72
N ARG A 25 7.62 2.67 14.61
CA ARG A 25 8.62 3.61 14.08
C ARG A 25 8.06 4.40 12.90
N ASP A 26 8.59 5.58 12.70
CA ASP A 26 8.30 6.43 11.56
C ASP A 26 9.42 6.35 10.51
N MET A 27 9.08 6.57 9.25
CA MET A 27 10.05 6.80 8.19
C MET A 27 10.80 8.10 8.47
N SER A 28 12.14 8.07 8.41
CA SER A 28 12.93 9.30 8.53
C SER A 28 12.74 10.20 7.31
N ILE A 29 12.94 11.49 7.48
CA ILE A 29 12.90 12.45 6.35
C ILE A 29 13.96 12.11 5.30
N GLU A 30 15.14 11.67 5.74
CA GLU A 30 16.21 11.24 4.83
C GLU A 30 15.75 10.05 3.96
N THR A 31 15.21 9.00 4.58
CA THR A 31 14.67 7.84 3.85
C THR A 31 13.52 8.26 2.91
N PHE A 32 12.69 9.21 3.35
CA PHE A 32 11.61 9.73 2.51
C PHE A 32 12.14 10.48 1.29
N LEU A 33 13.14 11.34 1.44
CA LEU A 33 13.73 12.07 0.32
C LEU A 33 14.38 11.13 -0.70
N ASP A 34 15.08 10.09 -0.25
CA ASP A 34 15.62 9.05 -1.13
C ASP A 34 14.50 8.27 -1.83
N THR A 35 13.41 7.98 -1.10
CA THR A 35 12.20 7.36 -1.66
C THR A 35 11.56 8.26 -2.73
N LEU A 36 11.56 9.56 -2.53
CA LEU A 36 11.04 10.53 -3.51
C LEU A 36 11.83 10.47 -4.83
N GLU A 37 13.17 10.34 -4.77
CA GLU A 37 14.01 10.14 -5.95
C GLU A 37 13.70 8.80 -6.65
N PHE A 38 13.48 7.74 -5.88
CA PHE A 38 13.06 6.45 -6.44
C PHE A 38 11.70 6.56 -7.13
N ILE A 39 10.74 7.27 -6.55
CA ILE A 39 9.42 7.53 -7.14
C ILE A 39 9.53 8.34 -8.44
N ARG A 40 10.40 9.35 -8.48
CA ARG A 40 10.67 10.14 -9.69
C ARG A 40 11.23 9.30 -10.85
N LYS A 41 12.02 8.28 -10.54
CA LYS A 41 12.55 7.32 -11.54
C LYS A 41 11.49 6.33 -12.02
N THR A 42 10.75 5.73 -11.11
CA THR A 42 9.78 4.68 -11.42
C THR A 42 8.47 5.22 -11.99
N LYS A 43 8.11 6.46 -11.66
CA LYS A 43 6.92 7.18 -12.15
C LYS A 43 5.64 6.34 -12.05
N PRO A 44 5.28 5.83 -10.86
CA PRO A 44 4.01 5.13 -10.68
C PRO A 44 2.86 6.09 -11.01
N ARG A 45 1.73 5.56 -11.48
CA ARG A 45 0.53 6.37 -11.71
C ARG A 45 -0.20 6.72 -10.42
N VAL A 46 -0.10 5.84 -9.44
CA VAL A 46 -0.78 5.99 -8.15
C VAL A 46 0.20 5.71 -7.02
N ILE A 47 0.23 6.61 -6.04
CA ILE A 47 0.89 6.42 -4.75
C ILE A 47 -0.18 6.39 -3.68
N VAL A 48 -0.24 5.29 -2.94
CA VAL A 48 -1.10 5.17 -1.76
C VAL A 48 -0.22 5.35 -0.53
N VAL A 49 -0.36 6.48 0.14
CA VAL A 49 0.32 6.76 1.41
C VAL A 49 -0.41 6.03 2.52
N THR A 50 0.30 5.18 3.23
CA THR A 50 -0.26 4.25 4.22
C THR A 50 0.75 3.92 5.32
N GLY A 51 0.53 2.85 6.05
CA GLY A 51 1.40 2.37 7.12
C GLY A 51 0.58 1.89 8.30
N GLY A 52 0.87 2.41 9.49
CA GLY A 52 -0.02 2.36 10.65
C GLY A 52 -1.18 3.34 10.46
N GLU A 53 -1.06 4.54 11.05
CA GLU A 53 -1.94 5.66 10.73
C GLU A 53 -1.10 6.80 10.16
N PRO A 54 -1.07 6.99 8.84
CA PRO A 54 -0.13 7.92 8.21
C PRO A 54 -0.32 9.37 8.62
N ILE A 55 -1.55 9.78 8.96
CA ILE A 55 -1.86 11.17 9.36
C ILE A 55 -1.18 11.53 10.68
N TYR A 56 -0.85 10.55 11.52
CA TYR A 56 -0.11 10.79 12.78
C TYR A 56 1.41 10.76 12.63
N HIS A 57 1.93 10.57 11.42
CA HIS A 57 3.37 10.74 11.19
C HIS A 57 3.79 12.21 11.47
N PRO A 58 4.85 12.47 12.25
CA PRO A 58 5.24 13.84 12.63
C PRO A 58 5.44 14.79 11.45
N ASN A 59 5.88 14.26 10.31
CA ASN A 59 6.13 15.01 9.09
C ASN A 59 5.09 14.73 7.99
N PHE A 60 3.88 14.29 8.33
CA PHE A 60 2.85 13.92 7.35
C PHE A 60 2.59 15.01 6.31
N PHE A 61 2.40 16.24 6.74
CA PHE A 61 2.11 17.37 5.84
C PHE A 61 3.27 17.63 4.88
N PHE A 62 4.49 17.66 5.38
CA PHE A 62 5.69 17.80 4.55
C PHE A 62 5.78 16.68 3.49
N ILE A 63 5.56 15.44 3.89
CA ILE A 63 5.59 14.27 2.98
C ILE A 63 4.56 14.44 1.85
N ILE A 64 3.33 14.82 2.19
CA ILE A 64 2.28 15.00 1.18
C ILE A 64 2.61 16.16 0.22
N GLU A 65 3.06 17.29 0.76
CA GLU A 65 3.44 18.45 -0.05
C GLU A 65 4.58 18.12 -1.02
N GLU A 66 5.61 17.38 -0.60
CA GLU A 66 6.71 16.97 -1.47
C GLU A 66 6.25 15.97 -2.54
N LEU A 67 5.36 15.04 -2.19
CA LEU A 67 4.76 14.13 -3.18
C LEU A 67 3.94 14.90 -4.23
N GLN A 68 3.16 15.91 -3.83
CA GLN A 68 2.38 16.74 -4.76
C GLN A 68 3.28 17.51 -5.75
N LYS A 69 4.50 17.88 -5.35
CA LYS A 69 5.47 18.58 -6.22
C LYS A 69 6.07 17.68 -7.32
N ILE A 70 5.93 16.35 -7.26
CA ILE A 70 6.47 15.45 -8.30
C ILE A 70 5.79 15.69 -9.67
N GLY A 71 4.55 16.17 -9.67
CA GLY A 71 3.82 16.53 -10.88
C GLY A 71 2.44 15.90 -11.03
N THR A 72 1.67 16.41 -11.95
CA THR A 72 0.24 16.12 -12.14
C THR A 72 -0.08 14.71 -12.65
N ASN A 73 0.92 13.93 -13.03
CA ASN A 73 0.73 12.59 -13.60
C ASN A 73 0.69 11.47 -12.55
N ILE A 74 0.85 11.81 -11.26
CA ILE A 74 0.83 10.85 -10.16
C ILE A 74 -0.35 11.16 -9.25
N ASN A 75 -1.27 10.23 -9.12
CA ASN A 75 -2.37 10.33 -8.18
C ASN A 75 -1.90 9.93 -6.78
N ILE A 76 -2.08 10.81 -5.80
CA ILE A 76 -1.76 10.54 -4.40
C ILE A 76 -3.07 10.27 -3.67
N ILE A 77 -3.12 9.15 -2.96
CA ILE A 77 -4.26 8.75 -2.13
C ILE A 77 -3.70 8.45 -0.74
N VAL A 78 -4.39 8.87 0.31
CA VAL A 78 -4.08 8.48 1.69
C VAL A 78 -5.08 7.45 2.16
N THR A 79 -4.61 6.36 2.78
CA THR A 79 -5.50 5.43 3.49
C THR A 79 -5.38 5.65 4.98
N SER A 80 -6.52 5.84 5.65
CA SER A 80 -6.59 6.17 7.07
C SER A 80 -7.64 5.33 7.79
N ASN A 81 -7.45 5.11 9.08
CA ASN A 81 -8.47 4.54 9.95
C ASN A 81 -9.50 5.56 10.44
N GLY A 82 -9.32 6.84 10.10
CA GLY A 82 -10.23 7.93 10.38
C GLY A 82 -10.17 8.51 11.79
N LEU A 83 -9.29 8.05 12.68
CA LEU A 83 -9.22 8.59 14.05
C LEU A 83 -8.93 10.08 14.11
N PHE A 84 -8.24 10.64 13.11
CA PHE A 84 -7.96 12.06 13.01
C PHE A 84 -9.22 12.94 12.97
N LEU A 85 -10.36 12.39 12.51
CA LEU A 85 -11.64 13.09 12.45
C LEU A 85 -12.19 13.47 13.83
N ASN A 86 -11.67 12.87 14.91
CA ASN A 86 -12.02 13.25 16.27
C ASN A 86 -11.33 14.55 16.71
N ASP A 87 -10.31 15.01 15.97
CA ASP A 87 -9.62 16.27 16.19
C ASP A 87 -10.02 17.28 15.09
N LYS A 88 -10.76 18.33 15.45
CA LYS A 88 -11.30 19.32 14.49
C LYS A 88 -10.20 20.11 13.79
N GLU A 89 -9.15 20.50 14.52
CA GLU A 89 -8.04 21.29 13.96
C GLU A 89 -7.19 20.45 13.01
N LEU A 90 -6.88 19.21 13.40
CA LEU A 90 -6.17 18.28 12.54
C LEU A 90 -7.00 17.94 11.29
N THR A 91 -8.30 17.68 11.46
CA THR A 91 -9.21 17.41 10.34
C THR A 91 -9.19 18.56 9.34
N LYS A 92 -9.31 19.79 9.80
CA LYS A 92 -9.28 20.98 8.93
C LYS A 92 -7.97 21.03 8.13
N LYS A 93 -6.82 20.92 8.78
CA LYS A 93 -5.50 20.93 8.12
C LYS A 93 -5.35 19.79 7.09
N VAL A 94 -5.81 18.60 7.41
CA VAL A 94 -5.74 17.45 6.50
C VAL A 94 -6.62 17.67 5.27
N LEU A 95 -7.80 18.25 5.41
CA LEU A 95 -8.69 18.54 4.28
C LEU A 95 -8.18 19.67 3.38
N GLU A 96 -7.41 20.61 3.93
CA GLU A 96 -6.74 21.69 3.18
C GLU A 96 -5.69 21.17 2.19
N LEU A 97 -5.12 19.98 2.38
CA LEU A 97 -4.21 19.34 1.43
C LEU A 97 -4.88 18.99 0.08
N ASN A 98 -6.20 18.96 0.04
CA ASN A 98 -7.00 18.67 -1.15
C ASN A 98 -6.60 17.38 -1.90
N ILE A 99 -6.32 16.32 -1.17
CA ILE A 99 -6.01 14.98 -1.67
C ILE A 99 -7.13 13.99 -1.31
N PRO A 100 -7.37 12.94 -2.11
CA PRO A 100 -8.29 11.86 -1.75
C PRO A 100 -7.81 11.11 -0.50
N ILE A 101 -8.71 10.90 0.44
CA ILE A 101 -8.46 10.13 1.67
C ILE A 101 -9.49 9.03 1.76
N GLN A 102 -9.04 7.80 1.66
CA GLN A 102 -9.89 6.62 1.86
C GLN A 102 -9.86 6.23 3.34
N ILE A 103 -11.02 6.33 3.97
CA ILE A 103 -11.20 5.99 5.39
C ILE A 103 -11.80 4.59 5.47
N THR A 104 -11.08 3.69 6.13
CA THR A 104 -11.59 2.34 6.43
C THR A 104 -11.92 2.24 7.90
N ASN A 105 -13.19 2.01 8.22
CA ASN A 105 -13.66 1.84 9.60
C ASN A 105 -14.79 0.81 9.66
N ASP A 106 -14.42 -0.45 9.54
CA ASP A 106 -15.36 -1.57 9.66
C ASP A 106 -15.56 -1.93 11.13
N LYS A 107 -16.74 -1.67 11.65
CA LYS A 107 -17.10 -1.87 13.07
C LYS A 107 -16.88 -3.30 13.57
N ARG A 108 -16.80 -4.29 12.67
CA ARG A 108 -16.51 -5.68 13.04
C ARG A 108 -15.07 -5.85 13.56
N TYR A 109 -14.14 -4.97 13.14
CA TYR A 109 -12.71 -5.12 13.38
C TYR A 109 -12.05 -3.89 14.00
N TYR A 110 -12.68 -2.72 13.91
CA TYR A 110 -12.18 -1.44 14.41
C TYR A 110 -12.77 -1.15 15.78
N PRO A 111 -11.98 -1.15 16.87
CA PRO A 111 -12.53 -0.99 18.23
C PRO A 111 -12.90 0.44 18.58
N LYS A 112 -12.44 1.43 17.81
CA LYS A 112 -12.71 2.84 18.06
C LYS A 112 -13.62 3.41 16.98
N SER A 113 -14.63 4.18 17.41
CA SER A 113 -15.53 4.90 16.51
C SER A 113 -14.91 6.21 16.02
N ILE A 114 -15.38 6.65 14.86
CA ILE A 114 -15.06 7.93 14.25
C ILE A 114 -16.33 8.68 13.90
N PRO A 115 -16.35 10.02 13.87
CA PRO A 115 -17.46 10.79 13.34
C PRO A 115 -17.56 10.63 11.83
N TYR A 116 -18.75 10.75 11.29
CA TYR A 116 -18.96 10.92 9.84
C TYR A 116 -18.88 12.41 9.49
N ILE A 117 -18.05 12.74 8.52
CA ILE A 117 -17.92 14.09 7.96
C ILE A 117 -18.10 13.98 6.45
N GLU A 118 -19.09 14.64 5.90
CA GLU A 118 -19.27 14.71 4.45
C GLU A 118 -18.28 15.71 3.85
N HIS A 119 -17.40 15.23 2.99
CA HIS A 119 -16.44 16.06 2.28
C HIS A 119 -15.99 15.39 0.98
N LYS A 120 -15.79 16.17 -0.09
CA LYS A 120 -15.43 15.69 -1.42
C LYS A 120 -14.15 14.83 -1.49
N ASN A 121 -13.25 15.03 -0.54
CA ASN A 121 -11.96 14.32 -0.47
C ASN A 121 -12.01 13.08 0.44
N LEU A 122 -13.13 12.80 1.10
CA LEU A 122 -13.28 11.65 2.01
C LEU A 122 -14.14 10.57 1.36
N GLU A 123 -13.58 9.38 1.24
CA GLU A 123 -14.27 8.17 0.82
C GLU A 123 -14.28 7.16 1.96
N TYR A 124 -15.46 6.64 2.31
CA TYR A 124 -15.63 5.72 3.45
C TYR A 124 -15.83 4.29 2.99
N VAL A 125 -15.02 3.38 3.54
CA VAL A 125 -15.15 1.93 3.39
C VAL A 125 -15.59 1.35 4.74
N TYR A 126 -16.88 1.04 4.87
CA TYR A 126 -17.45 0.50 6.10
C TYR A 126 -17.45 -1.02 6.18
N GLU A 127 -17.27 -1.69 5.05
CA GLU A 127 -17.22 -3.15 4.97
C GLU A 127 -15.96 -3.61 4.24
N ILE A 128 -15.08 -4.27 4.98
CA ILE A 128 -13.88 -4.90 4.40
C ILE A 128 -14.33 -6.18 3.71
N GLN A 129 -14.10 -6.24 2.40
CA GLN A 129 -14.48 -7.37 1.55
C GLN A 129 -13.50 -8.55 1.63
N GLN A 130 -12.28 -8.31 2.08
CA GLN A 130 -11.25 -9.33 2.13
C GLN A 130 -10.35 -9.13 3.35
N ILE A 131 -10.17 -10.20 4.12
CA ILE A 131 -9.21 -10.27 5.22
C ILE A 131 -8.16 -11.32 4.88
N TYR A 132 -6.91 -10.91 4.94
CA TYR A 132 -5.79 -11.80 4.68
C TYR A 132 -5.38 -12.55 5.95
N PRO A 133 -4.93 -13.83 5.83
CA PRO A 133 -4.45 -14.62 6.95
C PRO A 133 -3.06 -14.16 7.39
N MET A 134 -2.99 -12.97 7.98
CA MET A 134 -1.74 -12.33 8.40
C MET A 134 -1.91 -11.55 9.69
N GLY A 135 -0.81 -11.40 10.43
CA GLY A 135 -0.74 -10.59 11.63
C GLY A 135 -1.85 -10.90 12.64
N ARG A 136 -2.50 -9.86 13.15
CA ARG A 136 -3.55 -10.03 14.17
C ARG A 136 -4.78 -10.80 13.70
N ALA A 137 -5.03 -10.89 12.39
CA ALA A 137 -6.12 -11.73 11.89
C ALA A 137 -5.91 -13.20 12.24
N ILE A 138 -4.66 -13.71 12.15
CA ILE A 138 -4.30 -15.07 12.57
C ILE A 138 -4.39 -15.20 14.09
N SER A 139 -3.73 -14.29 14.84
CA SER A 139 -3.66 -14.34 16.30
C SER A 139 -5.04 -14.28 16.94
N ASN A 140 -5.96 -13.52 16.36
CA ASN A 140 -7.35 -13.37 16.81
C ASN A 140 -8.30 -14.40 16.19
N LYS A 141 -7.80 -15.36 15.41
CA LYS A 141 -8.60 -16.41 14.76
C LYS A 141 -9.79 -15.85 13.97
N ILE A 142 -9.59 -14.72 13.31
CA ILE A 142 -10.65 -14.10 12.50
C ILE A 142 -10.96 -15.02 11.33
N GLN A 143 -12.26 -15.27 11.12
CA GLN A 143 -12.71 -16.06 9.98
C GLN A 143 -12.31 -15.36 8.69
N ILE A 144 -11.43 -15.99 7.94
CA ILE A 144 -10.98 -15.51 6.65
C ILE A 144 -12.09 -15.78 5.65
N PHE A 145 -12.75 -14.73 5.22
CA PHE A 145 -13.66 -14.85 4.09
C PHE A 145 -12.80 -14.97 2.82
N ASN A 146 -12.65 -16.19 2.34
CA ASN A 146 -12.22 -16.44 0.97
C ASN A 146 -13.36 -15.96 0.04
N VAL A 147 -13.45 -14.66 -0.13
CA VAL A 147 -13.99 -14.17 -1.38
C VAL A 147 -13.03 -14.75 -2.41
N LYS A 148 -13.52 -15.61 -3.31
CA LYS A 148 -12.75 -16.11 -4.47
C LYS A 148 -12.10 -14.88 -5.06
N ALA A 149 -10.84 -14.62 -4.68
CA ALA A 149 -10.13 -13.45 -5.14
C ALA A 149 -10.13 -13.55 -6.65
N PRO A 150 -10.67 -12.57 -7.36
CA PRO A 150 -10.61 -12.59 -8.80
C PRO A 150 -9.12 -12.73 -9.13
N LYS A 151 -8.80 -13.72 -9.93
CA LYS A 151 -7.47 -14.14 -10.40
C LYS A 151 -6.41 -13.09 -10.09
N CYS A 152 -5.59 -13.31 -9.07
CA CYS A 152 -4.62 -12.33 -8.63
C CYS A 152 -3.37 -12.45 -9.49
N PHE A 153 -3.10 -11.44 -10.30
CA PHE A 153 -1.79 -11.34 -10.94
C PHE A 153 -0.75 -10.92 -9.93
N ASN A 154 0.19 -11.75 -9.78
CA ASN A 154 1.30 -11.42 -8.93
C ASN A 154 2.35 -10.68 -9.80
N ILE A 155 2.97 -9.68 -9.22
CA ILE A 155 4.00 -8.86 -9.86
C ILE A 155 5.14 -9.73 -10.45
N ARG A 156 5.45 -10.85 -9.80
CA ARG A 156 6.43 -11.84 -10.25
C ARG A 156 6.06 -12.42 -11.61
N SER A 157 4.80 -12.77 -11.80
CA SER A 157 4.32 -13.38 -13.04
C SER A 157 4.45 -12.42 -14.21
N ILE A 158 4.14 -11.14 -13.99
CA ILE A 158 4.35 -10.10 -14.99
C ILE A 158 5.85 -9.97 -15.33
N ALA A 159 6.72 -9.86 -14.33
CA ALA A 159 8.14 -9.72 -14.54
C ALA A 159 8.79 -10.94 -15.24
N ARG A 160 8.23 -12.15 -15.08
CA ARG A 160 8.68 -13.36 -15.78
C ARG A 160 8.20 -13.44 -17.21
N THR A 161 6.99 -12.96 -17.48
CA THR A 161 6.36 -13.00 -18.81
C THR A 161 6.86 -11.87 -19.71
N LYS A 162 6.97 -10.66 -19.17
CA LYS A 162 7.46 -9.47 -19.86
C LYS A 162 8.93 -9.22 -19.49
N LYS A 163 9.81 -10.08 -20.03
CA LYS A 163 11.25 -10.06 -19.70
C LYS A 163 11.96 -8.79 -20.17
N GLU A 164 11.45 -8.15 -21.20
CA GLU A 164 11.94 -6.90 -21.77
C GLU A 164 11.56 -5.66 -20.95
N PHE A 165 10.58 -5.76 -20.05
CA PHE A 165 10.11 -4.62 -19.28
C PHE A 165 11.11 -4.22 -18.20
N SER A 166 11.29 -2.90 -18.06
CA SER A 166 11.90 -2.26 -16.88
C SER A 166 11.02 -2.44 -15.63
N PHE A 167 11.58 -2.21 -14.46
CA PHE A 167 10.81 -2.27 -13.22
C PHE A 167 9.63 -1.26 -13.24
N SER A 168 9.87 -0.06 -13.78
CA SER A 168 8.82 0.97 -13.97
C SER A 168 7.67 0.50 -14.84
N GLU A 169 7.95 -0.18 -15.95
CA GLU A 169 6.92 -0.72 -16.85
C GLU A 169 6.11 -1.84 -16.20
N VAL A 170 6.77 -2.70 -15.41
CA VAL A 170 6.07 -3.72 -14.62
C VAL A 170 5.11 -3.08 -13.61
N ILE A 171 5.53 -2.00 -12.91
CA ILE A 171 4.66 -1.27 -11.98
C ILE A 171 3.47 -0.66 -12.70
N LYS A 172 3.69 0.04 -13.81
CA LYS A 172 2.60 0.67 -14.59
C LYS A 172 1.60 -0.34 -15.14
N LEU A 173 2.09 -1.50 -15.57
CA LEU A 173 1.23 -2.57 -16.04
C LEU A 173 0.36 -3.12 -14.90
N LEU A 174 0.92 -3.34 -13.72
CA LEU A 174 0.15 -3.71 -12.53
C LEU A 174 -0.97 -2.71 -12.24
N GLU A 175 -0.65 -1.42 -12.23
CA GLU A 175 -1.62 -0.36 -11.94
C GLU A 175 -2.77 -0.32 -12.97
N SER A 176 -2.53 -0.74 -14.21
CA SER A 176 -3.55 -0.78 -15.26
C SER A 176 -4.58 -1.88 -15.04
N TYR A 177 -4.23 -2.96 -14.36
CA TYR A 177 -5.12 -4.11 -14.15
C TYR A 177 -5.91 -4.08 -12.83
N GLY A 178 -5.58 -3.20 -11.89
CA GLY A 178 -6.43 -2.78 -10.77
C GLY A 178 -6.74 -3.77 -9.64
N LYS A 179 -6.10 -4.97 -9.56
CA LYS A 179 -6.39 -5.94 -8.48
C LYS A 179 -5.20 -6.87 -8.19
N PHE A 180 -4.09 -6.34 -7.67
CA PHE A 180 -2.86 -7.12 -7.60
C PHE A 180 -2.04 -6.87 -6.35
N CYS A 181 -1.02 -7.74 -6.15
CA CYS A 181 0.05 -7.48 -5.22
C CYS A 181 0.70 -6.13 -5.54
N THR A 182 0.24 -5.08 -4.92
CA THR A 182 0.79 -3.74 -5.11
C THR A 182 2.10 -3.66 -4.37
N PRO A 183 3.23 -3.37 -5.04
CA PRO A 183 4.51 -3.22 -4.37
C PRO A 183 4.45 -2.13 -3.31
N SER A 184 5.09 -2.40 -2.18
CA SER A 184 5.16 -1.44 -1.08
C SER A 184 6.61 -1.06 -0.75
N ILE A 185 6.82 0.21 -0.40
CA ILE A 185 8.04 0.72 0.19
C ILE A 185 7.80 0.85 1.70
N THR A 186 8.67 0.24 2.50
CA THR A 186 8.59 0.28 3.97
C THR A 186 9.26 1.54 4.52
N ILE A 187 9.09 1.79 5.81
CA ILE A 187 9.73 2.91 6.51
C ILE A 187 11.27 2.93 6.42
N ASP A 188 11.89 1.80 6.16
CA ASP A 188 13.35 1.65 5.99
C ASP A 188 13.78 1.67 4.51
N GLY A 189 12.89 2.06 3.58
CA GLY A 189 13.17 2.08 2.14
C GLY A 189 13.28 0.69 1.48
N ILE A 190 12.84 -0.37 2.15
CA ILE A 190 12.80 -1.72 1.59
C ILE A 190 11.59 -1.85 0.67
N ILE A 191 11.80 -2.40 -0.52
CA ILE A 191 10.75 -2.66 -1.48
C ILE A 191 10.27 -4.09 -1.33
N LYS A 192 8.98 -4.27 -1.08
CA LYS A 192 8.31 -5.57 -1.01
C LYS A 192 7.46 -5.82 -2.25
N ALA A 193 7.32 -7.09 -2.62
CA ALA A 193 6.52 -7.50 -3.76
C ALA A 193 5.01 -7.31 -3.58
N GLY A 194 4.55 -6.97 -2.39
CA GLY A 194 3.15 -6.75 -2.06
C GLY A 194 2.97 -5.86 -0.84
N GLU A 195 1.73 -5.63 -0.47
CA GLU A 195 1.34 -4.64 0.53
C GLU A 195 1.59 -5.05 1.99
N PHE A 196 1.66 -6.35 2.29
CA PHE A 196 1.69 -6.82 3.67
C PHE A 196 3.10 -7.01 4.23
N LYS A 197 3.21 -6.89 5.56
CA LYS A 197 4.45 -7.14 6.31
C LYS A 197 5.11 -8.48 5.97
N GLY A 198 4.30 -9.53 5.76
CA GLY A 198 4.74 -10.86 5.39
C GLY A 198 5.19 -11.04 3.93
N CYS A 199 4.97 -10.05 3.05
CA CYS A 199 5.41 -10.14 1.66
C CYS A 199 6.93 -10.11 1.54
N ASN A 200 7.46 -10.86 0.57
CA ASN A 200 8.89 -10.94 0.34
C ASN A 200 9.48 -9.61 -0.13
N SER A 201 10.66 -9.28 0.37
CA SER A 201 11.47 -8.17 -0.15
C SER A 201 12.04 -8.51 -1.52
N ILE A 202 12.06 -7.51 -2.40
CA ILE A 202 12.74 -7.59 -3.71
C ILE A 202 13.98 -6.71 -3.77
N GLY A 203 14.25 -5.95 -2.71
CA GLY A 203 15.39 -5.06 -2.62
C GLY A 203 15.06 -3.79 -1.84
N SER A 204 15.72 -2.71 -2.19
CA SER A 204 15.52 -1.38 -1.58
C SER A 204 15.47 -0.30 -2.65
N ILE A 205 15.11 0.90 -2.24
CA ILE A 205 15.09 2.11 -3.10
C ILE A 205 16.49 2.44 -3.68
N TYR A 206 17.55 1.91 -3.10
CA TYR A 206 18.94 2.09 -3.53
C TYR A 206 19.39 1.09 -4.60
N ASN A 207 18.61 0.06 -4.89
CA ASN A 207 18.95 -0.92 -5.89
C ASN A 207 18.63 -0.43 -7.31
N SER A 208 19.42 -0.89 -8.29
CA SER A 208 19.11 -0.68 -9.70
C SER A 208 17.88 -1.50 -10.13
N ASP A 209 17.23 -1.05 -11.21
CA ASP A 209 16.10 -1.76 -11.83
C ASP A 209 16.43 -3.22 -12.12
N ASP A 210 17.63 -3.52 -12.61
CA ASP A 210 18.07 -4.89 -12.95
C ASP A 210 18.11 -5.78 -11.71
N ILE A 211 18.60 -5.26 -10.58
CA ILE A 211 18.61 -6.00 -9.31
C ILE A 211 17.19 -6.27 -8.85
N LEU A 212 16.33 -5.25 -8.87
CA LEU A 212 14.93 -5.38 -8.47
C LEU A 212 14.18 -6.40 -9.35
N LEU A 213 14.37 -6.34 -10.66
CA LEU A 213 13.77 -7.29 -11.61
C LEU A 213 14.31 -8.72 -11.44
N LYS A 214 15.62 -8.87 -11.25
CA LYS A 214 16.25 -10.18 -11.00
C LYS A 214 15.64 -10.82 -9.74
N ASN A 215 15.59 -10.07 -8.65
CA ASN A 215 15.02 -10.53 -7.39
C ASN A 215 13.52 -10.84 -7.53
N LEU A 216 12.78 -9.98 -8.21
CA LEU A 216 11.36 -10.16 -8.45
C LEU A 216 11.06 -11.43 -9.26
N ARG A 217 11.84 -11.73 -10.30
CA ARG A 217 11.70 -12.94 -11.12
C ARG A 217 12.02 -14.22 -10.35
N SER A 218 12.93 -14.15 -9.38
CA SER A 218 13.35 -15.29 -8.55
C SER A 218 12.46 -15.54 -7.34
N LEU A 219 11.53 -14.62 -7.02
CA LEU A 219 10.67 -14.74 -5.85
C LEU A 219 9.88 -16.05 -5.82
N ASN A 220 9.73 -16.58 -4.61
CA ASN A 220 8.77 -17.62 -4.29
C ASN A 220 7.70 -17.04 -3.34
N CYS A 221 6.49 -16.79 -3.85
CA CYS A 221 5.40 -16.13 -3.12
C CYS A 221 4.43 -17.14 -2.50
N ASN A 222 4.90 -18.20 -1.86
CA ASN A 222 4.04 -19.23 -1.27
C ASN A 222 3.41 -18.84 0.07
N ASN A 223 3.74 -17.66 0.61
CA ASN A 223 3.40 -17.30 2.00
C ASN A 223 2.02 -16.67 2.18
N CYS A 224 1.33 -16.24 1.12
CA CYS A 224 0.06 -15.53 1.28
C CYS A 224 -1.18 -16.39 0.95
N GLY A 225 -1.01 -17.68 0.63
CA GLY A 225 -2.11 -18.54 0.21
C GLY A 225 -2.72 -18.12 -1.14
N MET A 226 -2.13 -17.16 -1.82
CA MET A 226 -2.51 -16.74 -3.17
C MET A 226 -1.71 -17.58 -4.16
N GLU A 227 -2.35 -18.60 -4.72
CA GLU A 227 -1.75 -19.44 -5.76
C GLU A 227 -1.43 -18.62 -7.01
N ASP A 228 -0.36 -18.97 -7.70
CA ASP A 228 -0.02 -18.46 -9.04
C ASP A 228 -1.09 -18.89 -10.05
N ILE A 229 -2.19 -18.19 -10.11
CA ILE A 229 -3.23 -18.44 -11.10
C ILE A 229 -2.87 -17.68 -12.37
N LEU A 230 -1.91 -18.19 -13.10
CA LEU A 230 -1.76 -17.87 -14.52
C LEU A 230 -2.76 -18.74 -15.29
N SER A 231 -3.96 -18.23 -15.52
CA SER A 231 -4.83 -18.88 -16.51
C SER A 231 -4.30 -18.61 -17.91
N SER A 232 -4.44 -19.58 -18.80
CA SER A 232 -4.12 -19.46 -20.24
C SER A 232 -4.73 -18.22 -20.90
N ASP A 233 -5.91 -17.80 -20.45
CA ASP A 233 -6.63 -16.62 -20.96
C ASP A 233 -5.96 -15.29 -20.59
N MET A 234 -5.28 -15.24 -19.45
CA MET A 234 -4.56 -14.04 -19.00
C MET A 234 -3.22 -13.87 -19.71
N LEU A 235 -2.59 -14.97 -20.10
CA LEU A 235 -1.41 -14.92 -20.97
C LEU A 235 -1.75 -14.43 -22.38
N ARG A 236 -3.00 -14.59 -22.85
CA ARG A 236 -3.50 -14.02 -24.09
C ARG A 236 -3.61 -12.49 -24.02
N VAL A 237 -4.26 -11.97 -22.99
CA VAL A 237 -4.43 -10.52 -22.80
C VAL A 237 -3.09 -9.79 -22.61
N MET A 238 -2.04 -10.48 -22.17
CA MET A 238 -0.70 -9.90 -22.00
C MET A 238 0.15 -9.99 -23.28
N ARG A 239 -0.33 -10.63 -24.35
CA ARG A 239 0.37 -10.74 -25.64
C ARG A 239 -0.04 -9.67 -26.66
N ASP A 240 -1.20 -9.07 -26.47
CA ASP A 240 -1.74 -7.95 -27.24
C ASP A 240 -1.42 -6.61 -26.54
#